data_eec0e93069d5cda1eae82a76cf946d2a
#
_entry.id   eec0e93069d5cda1eae82a76cf946d2a
#
_cell.length_a   1.000
_cell.length_b   1.000
_cell.length_c   1.000
_cell.angle_alpha   90.00
_cell.angle_beta   90.00
_cell.angle_gamma   90.00
#
_symmetry.space_group_name_H-M   'P 1'
#
loop_
_entity.id
_entity.type
_entity.pdbx_description
1 polymer ?
#
loop_
_entity_poly.entity_id
_entity_poly.type
_entity_poly.pdbx_seq_one_letter_code
_entity_poly.pdbx_strand_id
1 'polypeptide(L)'
;MYFKRNLKNIFFRFALHLKSLGLIALVPLIITNLISPLLAYLVYGRYGISINLQISIREFSQLLFPLASVWWPMFVMREYIEGDGKELFYINKTNSILFDLFFLFIVELLYLILVFSIYVWLVPQLNYDYIRIVIICLLYFSVILFVGFLTNSSATTIFFVILYYIVNVFLGRGQNSAFLIYFSSEPLTKKSFLSNYLPLLIISVFLMIFGIVLNRKKIKFK
;
A
#
# COMPACT_ATOMS: atom_id res chain seq x y z
N MET A 1 -22.97 -13.71 -19.26
CA MET A 1 -23.93 -13.00 -18.37
C MET A 1 -23.49 -13.04 -16.87
N TYR A 2 -22.93 -14.13 -16.35
CA TYR A 2 -22.45 -14.30 -14.97
C TYR A 2 -21.33 -13.31 -14.57
N PHE A 3 -20.36 -13.07 -15.44
CA PHE A 3 -19.20 -12.19 -15.18
C PHE A 3 -19.61 -10.73 -14.97
N LYS A 4 -20.57 -10.23 -15.76
CA LYS A 4 -21.08 -8.85 -15.68
C LYS A 4 -21.83 -8.56 -14.38
N ARG A 5 -22.54 -9.57 -13.85
CA ARG A 5 -23.26 -9.48 -12.56
C ARG A 5 -22.30 -9.46 -11.37
N ASN A 6 -21.20 -10.24 -11.44
CA ASN A 6 -20.18 -10.24 -10.40
C ASN A 6 -19.41 -8.92 -10.33
N LEU A 7 -19.02 -8.33 -11.47
CA LEU A 7 -18.35 -7.05 -11.50
C LEU A 7 -19.19 -5.92 -10.88
N LYS A 8 -20.49 -5.85 -11.22
CA LYS A 8 -21.39 -4.87 -10.63
C LYS A 8 -21.47 -4.99 -9.10
N ASN A 9 -21.48 -6.21 -8.57
CA ASN A 9 -21.50 -6.45 -7.13
C ASN A 9 -20.18 -6.04 -6.46
N ILE A 10 -19.04 -6.20 -7.15
CA ILE A 10 -17.72 -5.80 -6.66
C ILE A 10 -17.63 -4.28 -6.55
N PHE A 11 -18.00 -3.56 -7.63
CA PHE A 11 -18.01 -2.10 -7.61
C PHE A 11 -19.01 -1.54 -6.59
N PHE A 12 -20.15 -2.18 -6.41
CA PHE A 12 -21.12 -1.77 -5.41
C PHE A 12 -20.54 -1.91 -3.98
N ARG A 13 -19.88 -3.03 -3.66
CA ARG A 13 -19.19 -3.22 -2.37
C ARG A 13 -18.07 -2.21 -2.17
N PHE A 14 -17.27 -1.96 -3.18
CA PHE A 14 -16.23 -0.92 -3.16
C PHE A 14 -16.80 0.46 -2.82
N ALA A 15 -17.88 0.86 -3.49
CA ALA A 15 -18.55 2.13 -3.21
C ALA A 15 -19.12 2.18 -1.78
N LEU A 16 -19.66 1.06 -1.27
CA LEU A 16 -20.13 0.98 0.10
C LEU A 16 -18.99 1.15 1.11
N HIS A 17 -17.84 0.48 0.90
CA HIS A 17 -16.69 0.63 1.78
C HIS A 17 -16.16 2.07 1.77
N LEU A 18 -16.04 2.72 0.62
CA LEU A 18 -15.62 4.12 0.57
C LEU A 18 -16.63 5.05 1.25
N LYS A 19 -17.93 4.77 1.12
CA LYS A 19 -18.98 5.53 1.79
C LYS A 19 -18.93 5.36 3.31
N SER A 20 -18.65 4.15 3.81
CA SER A 20 -18.52 3.90 5.26
C SER A 20 -17.32 4.60 5.87
N LEU A 21 -16.24 4.77 5.10
CA LEU A 21 -15.05 5.54 5.53
C LEU A 21 -15.32 7.06 5.61
N GLY A 22 -16.32 7.57 4.92
CA GLY A 22 -16.65 9.00 4.92
C GLY A 22 -15.47 9.87 4.47
N LEU A 23 -15.17 10.95 5.21
CA LEU A 23 -14.07 11.87 4.89
C LEU A 23 -12.68 11.23 4.96
N ILE A 24 -12.52 10.16 5.75
CA ILE A 24 -11.26 9.42 5.87
C ILE A 24 -10.85 8.78 4.54
N ALA A 25 -11.83 8.44 3.69
CA ALA A 25 -11.55 7.92 2.34
C ALA A 25 -10.80 8.91 1.43
N LEU A 26 -10.86 10.21 1.72
CA LEU A 26 -10.20 11.24 0.92
C LEU A 26 -8.71 11.40 1.25
N VAL A 27 -8.24 10.86 2.37
CA VAL A 27 -6.84 11.05 2.81
C VAL A 27 -5.81 10.62 1.77
N PRO A 28 -5.86 9.41 1.17
CA PRO A 28 -4.90 9.03 0.15
C PRO A 28 -4.98 9.92 -1.09
N LEU A 29 -6.19 10.37 -1.47
CA LEU A 29 -6.37 11.28 -2.60
C LEU A 29 -5.74 12.66 -2.32
N ILE A 30 -5.83 13.18 -1.11
CA ILE A 30 -5.18 14.43 -0.70
C ILE A 30 -3.66 14.26 -0.72
N ILE A 31 -3.14 13.16 -0.19
CA ILE A 31 -1.70 12.88 -0.19
C ILE A 31 -1.15 12.84 -1.62
N THR A 32 -1.83 12.14 -2.51
CA THR A 32 -1.34 11.90 -3.87
C THR A 32 -1.59 13.05 -4.83
N ASN A 33 -2.75 13.75 -4.74
CA ASN A 33 -3.10 14.82 -5.69
C ASN A 33 -2.75 16.23 -5.21
N LEU A 34 -2.58 16.42 -3.91
CA LEU A 34 -2.27 17.73 -3.36
C LEU A 34 -0.84 17.77 -2.78
N ILE A 35 -0.54 16.92 -1.79
CA ILE A 35 0.73 16.98 -1.06
C ILE A 35 1.90 16.62 -1.96
N SER A 36 1.81 15.48 -2.66
CA SER A 36 2.88 14.99 -3.53
C SER A 36 3.21 15.95 -4.68
N PRO A 37 2.24 16.45 -5.49
CA PRO A 37 2.52 17.45 -6.52
C PRO A 37 3.00 18.80 -5.96
N LEU A 38 2.50 19.22 -4.80
CA LEU A 38 2.96 20.46 -4.16
C LEU A 38 4.45 20.36 -3.80
N LEU A 39 4.88 19.23 -3.21
CA LEU A 39 6.29 19.00 -2.91
C LEU A 39 7.15 19.01 -4.18
N ALA A 40 6.69 18.33 -5.24
CA ALA A 40 7.39 18.33 -6.53
C ALA A 40 7.49 19.75 -7.11
N TYR A 41 6.41 20.53 -7.05
CA TYR A 41 6.38 21.91 -7.53
C TYR A 41 7.34 22.82 -6.74
N LEU A 42 7.39 22.70 -5.42
CA LEU A 42 8.30 23.49 -4.57
C LEU A 42 9.77 23.19 -4.89
N VAL A 43 10.11 21.92 -5.13
CA VAL A 43 11.47 21.53 -5.52
C VAL A 43 11.77 22.00 -6.94
N TYR A 44 10.83 21.86 -7.87
CA TYR A 44 10.97 22.36 -9.25
C TYR A 44 11.18 23.88 -9.27
N GLY A 45 10.42 24.64 -8.50
CA GLY A 45 10.60 26.10 -8.41
C GLY A 45 11.96 26.54 -7.90
N ARG A 46 12.62 25.69 -7.07
CA ARG A 46 13.96 25.98 -6.55
C ARG A 46 15.10 25.54 -7.44
N TYR A 47 14.98 24.39 -8.11
CA TYR A 47 16.08 23.72 -8.81
C TYR A 47 15.82 23.47 -10.30
N GLY A 48 14.62 23.75 -10.81
CA GLY A 48 14.21 23.39 -12.17
C GLY A 48 14.19 21.88 -12.40
N ILE A 49 14.28 21.46 -13.68
CA ILE A 49 14.43 20.07 -14.06
C ILE A 49 15.89 19.66 -13.85
N SER A 50 16.19 19.13 -12.68
CA SER A 50 17.55 18.79 -12.25
C SER A 50 17.61 17.43 -11.56
N ILE A 51 18.82 16.97 -11.26
CA ILE A 51 19.06 15.76 -10.46
C ILE A 51 18.39 15.88 -9.07
N ASN A 52 18.40 17.08 -8.48
CA ASN A 52 17.76 17.30 -7.17
C ASN A 52 16.24 17.07 -7.21
N LEU A 53 15.59 17.45 -8.31
CA LEU A 53 14.16 17.15 -8.50
C LEU A 53 13.93 15.65 -8.60
N GLN A 54 14.75 14.91 -9.35
CA GLN A 54 14.66 13.45 -9.47
C GLN A 54 14.80 12.77 -8.11
N ILE A 55 15.83 13.15 -7.34
CA ILE A 55 16.08 12.63 -5.99
C ILE A 55 14.87 12.89 -5.09
N SER A 56 14.36 14.11 -5.07
CA SER A 56 13.24 14.47 -4.22
C SER A 56 11.97 13.71 -4.60
N ILE A 57 11.65 13.57 -5.89
CA ILE A 57 10.48 12.79 -6.34
C ILE A 57 10.61 11.33 -5.90
N ARG A 58 11.80 10.72 -6.02
CA ARG A 58 12.03 9.35 -5.53
C ARG A 58 11.81 9.24 -4.03
N GLU A 59 12.40 10.13 -3.24
CA GLU A 59 12.30 10.08 -1.78
C GLU A 59 10.86 10.25 -1.30
N PHE A 60 10.16 11.29 -1.71
CA PHE A 60 8.81 11.49 -1.20
C PHE A 60 7.80 10.49 -1.76
N SER A 61 8.00 9.94 -2.97
CA SER A 61 7.16 8.86 -3.48
C SER A 61 7.31 7.58 -2.64
N GLN A 62 8.53 7.23 -2.25
CA GLN A 62 8.80 6.09 -1.36
C GLN A 62 8.24 6.30 0.06
N LEU A 63 8.10 7.55 0.50
CA LEU A 63 7.52 7.88 1.80
C LEU A 63 5.99 7.90 1.76
N LEU A 64 5.39 8.60 0.81
CA LEU A 64 3.97 8.91 0.81
C LEU A 64 3.11 7.78 0.20
N PHE A 65 3.55 7.17 -0.90
CA PHE A 65 2.75 6.20 -1.64
C PHE A 65 2.46 4.91 -0.88
N PRO A 66 3.40 4.33 -0.11
CA PRO A 66 3.10 3.13 0.66
C PRO A 66 2.01 3.35 1.71
N LEU A 67 2.00 4.49 2.39
CA LEU A 67 0.93 4.83 3.33
C LEU A 67 -0.41 5.05 2.63
N ALA A 68 -0.39 5.72 1.49
CA ALA A 68 -1.59 5.90 0.68
C ALA A 68 -2.14 4.54 0.22
N SER A 69 -1.29 3.64 -0.31
CA SER A 69 -1.71 2.35 -0.88
C SER A 69 -2.41 1.41 0.10
N VAL A 70 -2.13 1.54 1.39
CA VAL A 70 -2.68 0.67 2.43
C VAL A 70 -3.81 1.31 3.23
N TRP A 71 -4.09 2.57 2.97
CA TRP A 71 -5.08 3.33 3.74
C TRP A 71 -6.47 2.70 3.69
N TRP A 72 -7.03 2.52 2.51
CA TRP A 72 -8.36 1.91 2.37
C TRP A 72 -8.40 0.46 2.86
N PRO A 73 -7.47 -0.44 2.46
CA PRO A 73 -7.44 -1.80 3.00
C PRO A 73 -7.41 -1.87 4.52
N MET A 74 -6.63 -0.99 5.16
CA MET A 74 -6.47 -0.97 6.61
C MET A 74 -7.78 -0.61 7.33
N PHE A 75 -8.49 0.42 6.87
CA PHE A 75 -9.75 0.82 7.48
C PHE A 75 -10.89 -0.14 7.17
N VAL A 76 -10.95 -0.70 5.97
CA VAL A 76 -11.92 -1.74 5.63
C VAL A 76 -11.68 -3.00 6.45
N MET A 77 -10.42 -3.37 6.68
CA MET A 77 -10.10 -4.48 7.58
C MET A 77 -10.65 -4.27 8.99
N ARG A 78 -10.66 -3.03 9.49
CA ARG A 78 -11.28 -2.68 10.77
C ARG A 78 -12.76 -3.06 10.81
N GLU A 79 -13.52 -2.77 9.74
CA GLU A 79 -14.94 -3.13 9.66
C GLU A 79 -15.16 -4.65 9.78
N TYR A 80 -14.27 -5.44 9.16
CA TYR A 80 -14.36 -6.90 9.21
C TYR A 80 -13.92 -7.52 10.54
N ILE A 81 -12.99 -6.89 11.26
CA ILE A 81 -12.48 -7.41 12.52
C ILE A 81 -13.32 -6.96 13.72
N GLU A 82 -13.73 -5.68 13.76
CA GLU A 82 -14.30 -5.01 14.90
C GLU A 82 -15.74 -4.52 14.66
N GLY A 83 -16.23 -4.53 13.41
CA GLY A 83 -17.57 -4.07 13.06
C GLY A 83 -18.68 -4.92 13.68
N ASP A 84 -19.83 -4.32 13.98
CA ASP A 84 -21.00 -4.98 14.58
C ASP A 84 -21.56 -6.10 13.69
N GLY A 85 -21.37 -6.01 12.38
CA GLY A 85 -21.79 -7.02 11.39
C GLY A 85 -20.77 -8.12 11.11
N LYS A 86 -19.66 -8.22 11.85
CA LYS A 86 -18.58 -9.18 11.58
C LYS A 86 -19.04 -10.63 11.48
N GLU A 87 -20.01 -11.03 12.28
CA GLU A 87 -20.53 -12.41 12.29
C GLU A 87 -21.20 -12.77 10.97
N LEU A 88 -21.94 -11.85 10.35
CA LEU A 88 -22.60 -12.06 9.06
C LEU A 88 -21.58 -12.32 7.93
N PHE A 89 -20.42 -11.68 7.98
CA PHE A 89 -19.35 -11.90 7.00
C PHE A 89 -18.71 -13.28 7.16
N TYR A 90 -18.60 -13.80 8.40
CA TYR A 90 -18.05 -15.13 8.66
C TYR A 90 -19.05 -16.25 8.36
N ILE A 91 -20.36 -16.04 8.58
CA ILE A 91 -21.41 -17.02 8.31
C ILE A 91 -21.53 -17.32 6.80
N ASN A 92 -21.37 -16.32 5.95
CA ASN A 92 -21.47 -16.47 4.50
C ASN A 92 -20.29 -17.24 3.85
N LYS A 93 -19.39 -17.87 4.62
CA LYS A 93 -18.29 -18.75 4.19
C LYS A 93 -17.50 -18.27 2.95
N THR A 94 -17.67 -17.02 2.56
CA THR A 94 -17.06 -16.50 1.35
C THR A 94 -15.68 -15.94 1.68
N ASN A 95 -14.70 -16.22 0.84
CA ASN A 95 -13.39 -15.52 0.84
C ASN A 95 -13.55 -14.01 0.49
N SER A 96 -14.73 -13.43 0.77
CA SER A 96 -15.09 -12.08 0.36
C SER A 96 -14.16 -11.03 0.99
N ILE A 97 -13.77 -11.23 2.25
CA ILE A 97 -12.88 -10.30 2.98
C ILE A 97 -11.54 -10.14 2.26
N LEU A 98 -10.88 -11.26 1.99
CA LEU A 98 -9.58 -11.23 1.28
C LEU A 98 -9.75 -10.61 -0.11
N PHE A 99 -10.82 -11.00 -0.81
CA PHE A 99 -11.10 -10.47 -2.14
C PHE A 99 -11.31 -8.96 -2.12
N ASP A 100 -12.10 -8.44 -1.15
CA ASP A 100 -12.37 -7.02 -1.04
C ASP A 100 -11.11 -6.22 -0.66
N LEU A 101 -10.28 -6.73 0.26
CA LEU A 101 -8.99 -6.13 0.61
C LEU A 101 -8.01 -6.09 -0.56
N PHE A 102 -7.88 -7.20 -1.30
CA PHE A 102 -7.04 -7.25 -2.50
C PHE A 102 -7.54 -6.32 -3.59
N PHE A 103 -8.85 -6.27 -3.81
CA PHE A 103 -9.43 -5.39 -4.82
C PHE A 103 -9.18 -3.91 -4.50
N LEU A 104 -9.39 -3.51 -3.24
CA LEU A 104 -9.09 -2.14 -2.78
C LEU A 104 -7.61 -1.80 -2.98
N PHE A 105 -6.73 -2.70 -2.57
CA PHE A 105 -5.29 -2.50 -2.74
C PHE A 105 -4.89 -2.37 -4.21
N ILE A 106 -5.42 -3.23 -5.10
CA ILE A 106 -5.14 -3.16 -6.55
C ILE A 106 -5.64 -1.85 -7.15
N VAL A 107 -6.86 -1.41 -6.80
CA VAL A 107 -7.41 -0.14 -7.28
C VAL A 107 -6.53 1.03 -6.84
N GLU A 108 -6.13 1.05 -5.59
CA GLU A 108 -5.25 2.08 -5.05
C GLU A 108 -3.87 2.06 -5.70
N LEU A 109 -3.29 0.86 -5.88
CA LEU A 109 -2.00 0.70 -6.55
C LEU A 109 -2.04 1.20 -8.00
N LEU A 110 -3.08 0.86 -8.76
CA LEU A 110 -3.27 1.35 -10.13
C LEU A 110 -3.39 2.88 -10.16
N TYR A 111 -4.13 3.44 -9.21
CA TYR A 111 -4.25 4.89 -9.06
C TYR A 111 -2.89 5.55 -8.77
N LEU A 112 -2.08 5.00 -7.86
CA LEU A 112 -0.73 5.50 -7.56
C LEU A 112 0.21 5.41 -8.77
N ILE A 113 0.10 4.33 -9.56
CA ILE A 113 0.86 4.18 -10.81
C ILE A 113 0.47 5.28 -11.80
N LEU A 114 -0.82 5.60 -11.93
CA LEU A 114 -1.29 6.69 -12.80
C LEU A 114 -0.73 8.05 -12.35
N VAL A 115 -0.79 8.34 -11.05
CA VAL A 115 -0.21 9.58 -10.49
C VAL A 115 1.30 9.64 -10.74
N PHE A 116 2.01 8.53 -10.51
CA PHE A 116 3.45 8.47 -10.75
C PHE A 116 3.80 8.60 -12.23
N SER A 117 2.94 8.18 -13.14
CA SER A 117 3.13 8.36 -14.59
C SER A 117 3.29 9.83 -14.98
N ILE A 118 2.63 10.74 -14.26
CA ILE A 118 2.77 12.19 -14.48
C ILE A 118 4.21 12.62 -14.18
N TYR A 119 4.80 12.09 -13.09
CA TYR A 119 6.19 12.39 -12.75
C TYR A 119 7.17 11.80 -13.74
N VAL A 120 6.92 10.59 -14.23
CA VAL A 120 7.75 9.95 -15.27
C VAL A 120 7.66 10.72 -16.59
N TRP A 121 6.48 11.25 -16.94
CA TRP A 121 6.34 12.10 -18.12
C TRP A 121 7.18 13.38 -18.03
N LEU A 122 7.23 14.01 -16.84
CA LEU A 122 8.07 15.19 -16.59
C LEU A 122 9.57 14.85 -16.50
N VAL A 123 9.90 13.70 -15.96
CA VAL A 123 11.26 13.25 -15.64
C VAL A 123 11.42 11.77 -16.03
N PRO A 124 11.75 11.47 -17.31
CA PRO A 124 11.80 10.10 -17.85
C PRO A 124 12.75 9.14 -17.13
N GLN A 125 13.76 9.67 -16.43
CA GLN A 125 14.73 8.90 -15.65
C GLN A 125 14.10 8.15 -14.46
N LEU A 126 12.86 8.46 -14.10
CA LEU A 126 12.09 7.78 -13.04
C LEU A 126 11.40 6.50 -13.50
N ASN A 127 11.50 6.13 -14.77
CA ASN A 127 10.72 5.04 -15.37
C ASN A 127 10.87 3.70 -14.63
N TYR A 128 12.06 3.34 -14.16
CA TYR A 128 12.27 2.08 -13.42
C TYR A 128 11.82 2.15 -11.94
N ASP A 129 11.54 3.32 -11.40
CA ASP A 129 11.15 3.50 -10.01
C ASP A 129 9.73 2.97 -9.70
N TYR A 130 8.89 2.70 -10.73
CA TYR A 130 7.62 1.98 -10.57
C TYR A 130 7.77 0.66 -9.82
N ILE A 131 8.78 -0.13 -10.20
CA ILE A 131 9.01 -1.46 -9.61
C ILE A 131 9.28 -1.31 -8.12
N ARG A 132 10.11 -0.32 -7.75
CA ARG A 132 10.42 0.00 -6.35
C ARG A 132 9.16 0.34 -5.55
N ILE A 133 8.34 1.26 -6.05
CA ILE A 133 7.12 1.71 -5.40
C ILE A 133 6.16 0.54 -5.21
N VAL A 134 5.94 -0.27 -6.24
CA VAL A 134 5.05 -1.45 -6.17
C VAL A 134 5.52 -2.43 -5.09
N ILE A 135 6.82 -2.73 -5.01
CA ILE A 135 7.35 -3.66 -4.00
C ILE A 135 7.14 -3.11 -2.58
N ILE A 136 7.39 -1.82 -2.38
CA ILE A 136 7.20 -1.20 -1.06
C ILE A 136 5.71 -1.21 -0.68
N CYS A 137 4.82 -0.83 -1.59
CA CYS A 137 3.38 -0.89 -1.34
C CYS A 137 2.89 -2.31 -1.02
N LEU A 138 3.41 -3.32 -1.75
CA LEU A 138 3.09 -4.72 -1.50
C LEU A 138 3.55 -5.19 -0.11
N LEU A 139 4.72 -4.73 0.35
CA LEU A 139 5.23 -5.04 1.68
C LEU A 139 4.31 -4.48 2.77
N TYR A 140 3.90 -3.22 2.67
CA TYR A 140 2.98 -2.62 3.63
C TYR A 140 1.62 -3.33 3.65
N PHE A 141 1.09 -3.67 2.49
CA PHE A 141 -0.15 -4.43 2.38
C PHE A 141 -0.04 -5.82 3.02
N SER A 142 1.08 -6.52 2.81
CA SER A 142 1.32 -7.83 3.41
C SER A 142 1.45 -7.77 4.94
N VAL A 143 2.06 -6.71 5.47
CA VAL A 143 2.12 -6.45 6.92
C VAL A 143 0.71 -6.26 7.50
N ILE A 144 -0.15 -5.50 6.82
CA ILE A 144 -1.56 -5.33 7.26
C ILE A 144 -2.28 -6.68 7.32
N LEU A 145 -2.20 -7.49 6.27
CA LEU A 145 -2.84 -8.79 6.24
C LEU A 145 -2.31 -9.71 7.35
N PHE A 146 -0.99 -9.79 7.50
CA PHE A 146 -0.37 -10.66 8.49
C PHE A 146 -0.71 -10.23 9.92
N VAL A 147 -0.43 -8.97 10.28
CA VAL A 147 -0.65 -8.47 11.65
C VAL A 147 -2.14 -8.44 11.98
N GLY A 148 -2.97 -7.97 11.07
CA GLY A 148 -4.41 -7.87 11.31
C GLY A 148 -5.09 -9.21 11.52
N PHE A 149 -4.75 -10.23 10.74
CA PHE A 149 -5.28 -11.57 10.96
C PHE A 149 -4.59 -12.32 12.11
N LEU A 150 -3.35 -11.98 12.45
CA LEU A 150 -2.67 -12.54 13.62
C LEU A 150 -3.29 -12.04 14.93
N THR A 151 -3.36 -10.72 15.09
CA THR A 151 -3.79 -10.08 16.34
C THR A 151 -5.31 -9.96 16.48
N ASN A 152 -6.03 -10.03 15.36
CA ASN A 152 -7.47 -9.78 15.28
C ASN A 152 -7.88 -8.42 15.86
N SER A 153 -7.02 -7.42 15.69
CA SER A 153 -7.21 -6.06 16.18
C SER A 153 -6.75 -5.06 15.13
N SER A 154 -7.64 -4.12 14.78
CA SER A 154 -7.32 -3.04 13.86
C SER A 154 -6.36 -2.03 14.49
N ALA A 155 -6.54 -1.72 15.76
CA ALA A 155 -5.68 -0.79 16.50
C ALA A 155 -4.24 -1.27 16.51
N THR A 156 -4.02 -2.56 16.80
CA THR A 156 -2.68 -3.19 16.76
C THR A 156 -2.10 -3.13 15.34
N THR A 157 -2.91 -3.38 14.32
CA THR A 157 -2.46 -3.33 12.92
C THR A 157 -2.01 -1.93 12.53
N ILE A 158 -2.79 -0.90 12.86
CA ILE A 158 -2.46 0.50 12.61
C ILE A 158 -1.16 0.86 13.33
N PHE A 159 -1.03 0.50 14.61
CA PHE A 159 0.17 0.75 15.40
C PHE A 159 1.41 0.14 14.75
N PHE A 160 1.36 -1.13 14.35
CA PHE A 160 2.50 -1.80 13.69
C PHE A 160 2.86 -1.17 12.35
N VAL A 161 1.87 -0.78 11.53
CA VAL A 161 2.12 -0.10 10.24
C VAL A 161 2.81 1.24 10.46
N ILE A 162 2.30 2.05 11.41
CA ILE A 162 2.90 3.35 11.74
C ILE A 162 4.29 3.17 12.34
N LEU A 163 4.46 2.23 13.27
CA LEU A 163 5.77 1.95 13.88
C LEU A 163 6.78 1.52 12.80
N TYR A 164 6.39 0.58 11.94
CA TYR A 164 7.25 0.12 10.85
C TYR A 164 7.61 1.26 9.89
N TYR A 165 6.64 2.14 9.58
CA TYR A 165 6.90 3.35 8.79
C TYR A 165 7.92 4.26 9.46
N ILE A 166 7.73 4.59 10.74
CA ILE A 166 8.65 5.45 11.51
C ILE A 166 10.05 4.84 11.54
N VAL A 167 10.16 3.55 11.83
CA VAL A 167 11.44 2.83 11.85
C VAL A 167 12.14 2.93 10.49
N ASN A 168 11.41 2.76 9.39
CA ASN A 168 11.98 2.89 8.05
C ASN A 168 12.42 4.32 7.72
N VAL A 169 11.66 5.33 8.12
CA VAL A 169 12.03 6.75 7.91
C VAL A 169 13.32 7.11 8.62
N PHE A 170 13.49 6.64 9.87
CA PHE A 170 14.64 6.99 10.70
C PHE A 170 15.86 6.11 10.44
N LEU A 171 15.67 4.80 10.25
CA LEU A 171 16.76 3.83 10.13
C LEU A 171 17.01 3.36 8.70
N GLY A 172 16.07 3.55 7.79
CA GLY A 172 16.17 3.08 6.40
C GLY A 172 17.18 3.84 5.55
N ARG A 173 17.61 5.03 5.98
CA ARG A 173 18.60 5.82 5.28
C ARG A 173 20.01 5.28 5.53
N GLY A 174 20.59 4.64 4.53
CA GLY A 174 22.00 4.22 4.55
C GLY A 174 22.31 2.88 5.22
N GLN A 175 21.31 2.10 5.64
CA GLN A 175 21.54 0.77 6.19
C GLN A 175 21.04 -0.32 5.24
N ASN A 176 21.93 -1.21 4.83
CA ASN A 176 21.63 -2.40 4.04
C ASN A 176 21.08 -3.52 4.94
N SER A 177 19.89 -3.36 5.52
CA SER A 177 19.24 -4.45 6.24
C SER A 177 18.09 -5.03 5.41
N ALA A 178 17.96 -6.36 5.39
CA ALA A 178 16.91 -7.06 4.65
C ALA A 178 15.47 -6.73 5.16
N PHE A 179 15.34 -6.13 6.34
CA PHE A 179 14.08 -5.80 6.99
C PHE A 179 13.68 -4.34 6.89
N LEU A 180 14.63 -3.47 6.50
CA LEU A 180 14.37 -2.04 6.36
C LEU A 180 14.22 -1.69 4.89
N ILE A 181 13.21 -0.88 4.59
CA ILE A 181 13.03 -0.31 3.27
C ILE A 181 14.19 0.63 3.02
N TYR A 182 14.98 0.32 2.01
CA TYR A 182 16.05 1.20 1.59
C TYR A 182 15.46 2.38 0.79
N PHE A 183 15.41 3.55 1.41
CA PHE A 183 15.06 4.80 0.74
C PHE A 183 16.26 5.27 -0.09
N SER A 184 16.26 4.89 -1.35
CA SER A 184 17.36 5.25 -2.25
C SER A 184 17.04 6.53 -3.03
N SER A 185 17.95 7.49 -2.99
CA SER A 185 17.98 8.64 -3.88
C SER A 185 18.48 8.28 -5.29
N GLU A 186 19.17 7.15 -5.43
CA GLU A 186 19.73 6.68 -6.69
C GLU A 186 18.70 5.97 -7.58
N PRO A 187 18.88 6.00 -8.92
CA PRO A 187 18.04 5.25 -9.84
C PRO A 187 18.13 3.73 -9.57
N LEU A 188 17.04 3.02 -9.85
CA LEU A 188 17.01 1.58 -9.69
C LEU A 188 17.94 0.89 -10.69
N THR A 189 18.96 0.20 -10.18
CA THR A 189 19.89 -0.63 -10.96
C THR A 189 19.59 -2.10 -10.74
N LYS A 190 20.06 -2.97 -11.66
CA LYS A 190 19.93 -4.42 -11.52
C LYS A 190 20.53 -4.94 -10.22
N LYS A 191 21.67 -4.37 -9.80
CA LYS A 191 22.36 -4.72 -8.55
C LYS A 191 21.53 -4.31 -7.33
N SER A 192 21.05 -3.08 -7.27
CA SER A 192 20.22 -2.59 -6.15
C SER A 192 18.86 -3.30 -6.07
N PHE A 193 18.28 -3.70 -7.22
CA PHE A 193 17.08 -4.52 -7.24
C PHE A 193 17.32 -5.88 -6.56
N LEU A 194 18.36 -6.61 -6.97
CA LEU A 194 18.67 -7.94 -6.44
C LEU A 194 19.07 -7.91 -4.96
N SER A 195 19.85 -6.90 -4.54
CA SER A 195 20.34 -6.83 -3.15
C SER A 195 19.29 -6.33 -2.16
N ASN A 196 18.46 -5.35 -2.55
CA ASN A 196 17.60 -4.63 -1.60
C ASN A 196 16.12 -4.94 -1.80
N TYR A 197 15.63 -4.95 -3.05
CA TYR A 197 14.18 -5.04 -3.32
C TYR A 197 13.69 -6.48 -3.51
N LEU A 198 14.51 -7.38 -4.04
CA LEU A 198 14.14 -8.79 -4.17
C LEU A 198 13.90 -9.47 -2.80
N PRO A 199 14.76 -9.30 -1.77
CA PRO A 199 14.46 -9.82 -0.44
C PRO A 199 13.17 -9.26 0.15
N LEU A 200 12.89 -7.96 -0.02
CA LEU A 200 11.63 -7.34 0.43
C LEU A 200 10.42 -7.94 -0.27
N LEU A 201 10.50 -8.21 -1.57
CA LEU A 201 9.44 -8.86 -2.34
C LEU A 201 9.18 -10.28 -1.83
N ILE A 202 10.24 -11.05 -1.57
CA ILE A 202 10.12 -12.40 -1.00
C ILE A 202 9.44 -12.36 0.37
N ILE A 203 9.89 -11.47 1.26
CA ILE A 203 9.28 -11.27 2.59
C ILE A 203 7.81 -10.88 2.46
N SER A 204 7.47 -9.97 1.54
CA SER A 204 6.09 -9.56 1.29
C SER A 204 5.20 -10.73 0.91
N VAL A 205 5.66 -11.58 -0.01
CA VAL A 205 4.90 -12.76 -0.45
C VAL A 205 4.71 -13.74 0.71
N PHE A 206 5.75 -14.00 1.52
CA PHE A 206 5.63 -14.86 2.69
C PHE A 206 4.63 -14.32 3.71
N LEU A 207 4.73 -13.05 4.09
CA LEU A 207 3.78 -12.42 5.03
C LEU A 207 2.35 -12.48 4.51
N MET A 208 2.16 -12.24 3.21
CA MET A 208 0.84 -12.32 2.57
C MET A 208 0.26 -13.74 2.64
N ILE A 209 1.05 -14.76 2.32
CA ILE A 209 0.63 -16.17 2.40
C ILE A 209 0.26 -16.53 3.85
N PHE A 210 1.09 -16.16 4.83
CA PHE A 210 0.79 -16.39 6.24
C PHE A 210 -0.49 -15.68 6.67
N GLY A 211 -0.71 -14.43 6.28
CA GLY A 211 -1.95 -13.70 6.54
C GLY A 211 -3.18 -14.43 5.99
N ILE A 212 -3.12 -14.91 4.74
CA ILE A 212 -4.19 -15.68 4.10
C ILE A 212 -4.48 -17.00 4.86
N VAL A 213 -3.42 -17.71 5.27
CA VAL A 213 -3.55 -18.97 6.02
C VAL A 213 -4.19 -18.73 7.39
N LEU A 214 -3.79 -17.66 8.10
CA LEU A 214 -4.37 -17.27 9.38
C LEU A 214 -5.86 -16.95 9.25
N ASN A 215 -6.25 -16.21 8.23
CA ASN A 215 -7.67 -15.93 7.96
C ASN A 215 -8.47 -17.22 7.71
N ARG A 216 -7.95 -18.16 6.91
CA ARG A 216 -8.63 -19.45 6.64
C ARG A 216 -8.81 -20.30 7.87
N LYS A 217 -7.84 -20.33 8.79
CA LYS A 217 -7.96 -21.07 10.05
C LYS A 217 -9.11 -20.51 10.91
N LYS A 218 -9.25 -19.20 11.00
CA LYS A 218 -10.34 -18.58 11.78
C LYS A 218 -11.74 -18.92 11.25
N ILE A 219 -11.90 -19.04 9.95
CA ILE A 219 -13.17 -19.43 9.30
C ILE A 219 -13.56 -20.87 9.66
N LYS A 220 -12.59 -21.76 9.94
CA LYS A 220 -12.87 -23.17 10.26
C LYS A 220 -13.25 -23.42 11.72
N PHE A 221 -12.90 -22.51 12.64
CA PHE A 221 -13.15 -22.67 14.09
C PHE A 221 -14.37 -21.91 14.60
N LYS A 222 -15.17 -21.32 13.73
CA LYS A 222 -16.48 -20.76 13.99
C LYS A 222 -17.56 -21.45 13.16
#